data_4b08145a72af1dd2d99123f8e7243645
#
_entry.id   4b08145a72af1dd2d99123f8e7243645
#
_cell.length_a   1.000
_cell.length_b   1.000
_cell.length_c   1.000
_cell.angle_alpha   90.00
_cell.angle_beta   90.00
_cell.angle_gamma   90.00
#
_symmetry.space_group_name_H-M   'P 1'
#
loop_
_entity.id
_entity.type
_entity.pdbx_description
1 polymer ?
#
loop_
_entity_poly.entity_id
_entity_poly.type
_entity_poly.pdbx_seq_one_letter_code
_entity_poly.pdbx_strand_id
1 'polypeptide(L)'
;MFVFKPDVKMSEEEFVQIRDFIYDYCGLYFDIESKYMLEKRLNKRLPDLHLSSFKDYYYQLRYSRNRDEELSSVIDLLTTNETYFFREDFQLKTFTDEILPEIMKKKRGSGDRSLRIWSAGCSSG
;
A
#
# COMPACT_ATOMS: atom_id res chain seq x y z
N MET A 1 24.80 -20.88 -2.61
CA MET A 1 23.81 -21.83 -3.19
C MET A 1 22.42 -21.32 -2.84
N PHE A 2 21.69 -20.76 -3.79
CA PHE A 2 20.32 -20.33 -3.54
C PHE A 2 19.42 -21.56 -3.45
N VAL A 3 18.99 -21.92 -2.27
CA VAL A 3 17.98 -22.97 -2.08
C VAL A 3 16.64 -22.35 -2.40
N PHE A 4 16.09 -22.66 -3.57
CA PHE A 4 14.74 -22.26 -3.95
C PHE A 4 13.75 -23.05 -3.06
N LYS A 5 13.21 -22.40 -2.05
CA LYS A 5 12.06 -22.95 -1.33
C LYS A 5 10.80 -22.68 -2.18
N PRO A 6 10.03 -23.70 -2.52
CA PRO A 6 8.76 -23.48 -3.23
C PRO A 6 7.80 -22.68 -2.35
N ASP A 7 6.98 -21.83 -2.97
CA ASP A 7 5.95 -21.08 -2.29
C ASP A 7 4.98 -22.03 -1.56
N VAL A 8 4.66 -21.69 -0.33
CA VAL A 8 3.65 -22.40 0.48
C VAL A 8 2.28 -22.05 -0.07
N LYS A 9 1.42 -23.03 -0.26
CA LYS A 9 0.04 -22.83 -0.68
C LYS A 9 -0.84 -22.47 0.51
N MET A 10 -1.69 -21.46 0.30
CA MET A 10 -2.67 -21.00 1.27
C MET A 10 -4.01 -21.67 1.02
N SER A 11 -4.59 -22.34 2.01
CA SER A 11 -5.96 -22.85 1.92
C SER A 11 -6.98 -21.70 1.95
N GLU A 12 -8.23 -21.98 1.59
CA GLU A 12 -9.29 -20.96 1.70
C GLU A 12 -9.58 -20.59 3.17
N GLU A 13 -9.50 -21.55 4.07
CA GLU A 13 -9.67 -21.31 5.50
C GLU A 13 -8.58 -20.39 6.06
N GLU A 14 -7.31 -20.65 5.72
CA GLU A 14 -6.19 -19.81 6.13
C GLU A 14 -6.31 -18.38 5.54
N PHE A 15 -6.76 -18.28 4.29
CA PHE A 15 -7.03 -16.99 3.66
C PHE A 15 -8.09 -16.20 4.42
N VAL A 16 -9.23 -16.83 4.73
CA VAL A 16 -10.32 -16.17 5.45
C VAL A 16 -9.87 -15.73 6.85
N GLN A 17 -9.15 -16.57 7.58
CA GLN A 17 -8.65 -16.25 8.91
C GLN A 17 -7.68 -15.07 8.91
N ILE A 18 -6.73 -15.05 7.97
CA ILE A 18 -5.75 -13.96 7.86
C ILE A 18 -6.43 -12.68 7.36
N ARG A 19 -7.29 -12.76 6.34
CA ARG A 19 -8.06 -11.64 5.82
C ARG A 19 -8.89 -10.97 6.90
N ASP A 20 -9.67 -11.74 7.63
CA ASP A 20 -10.59 -11.21 8.65
C ASP A 20 -9.80 -10.57 9.79
N PHE A 21 -8.68 -11.19 10.18
CA PHE A 21 -7.79 -10.62 11.18
C PHE A 21 -7.18 -9.26 10.75
N ILE A 22 -6.74 -9.15 9.50
CA ILE A 22 -6.21 -7.90 8.95
C ILE A 22 -7.32 -6.85 8.85
N TYR A 23 -8.52 -7.27 8.42
CA TYR A 23 -9.66 -6.38 8.33
C TYR A 23 -10.06 -5.80 9.69
N ASP A 24 -10.15 -6.64 10.71
CA ASP A 24 -10.46 -6.21 12.08
C ASP A 24 -9.40 -5.26 12.65
N TYR A 25 -8.14 -5.43 12.24
CA TYR A 25 -7.03 -4.61 12.73
C TYR A 25 -6.95 -3.23 12.07
N CYS A 26 -7.09 -3.15 10.76
CA CYS A 26 -6.84 -1.90 10.01
C CYS A 26 -7.90 -1.55 8.94
N GLY A 27 -8.95 -2.34 8.78
CA GLY A 27 -10.00 -2.10 7.80
C GLY A 27 -9.66 -2.48 6.35
N LEU A 28 -8.48 -3.06 6.08
CA LEU A 28 -8.14 -3.58 4.76
C LEU A 28 -8.91 -4.86 4.47
N TYR A 29 -9.77 -4.83 3.47
CA TYR A 29 -10.54 -5.99 3.04
C TYR A 29 -10.02 -6.53 1.71
N PHE A 30 -9.93 -7.85 1.62
CA PHE A 30 -9.56 -8.59 0.41
C PHE A 30 -10.68 -9.58 0.07
N ASP A 31 -11.15 -9.53 -1.18
CA ASP A 31 -12.07 -10.54 -1.69
C ASP A 31 -11.34 -11.88 -1.98
N ILE A 32 -12.10 -12.92 -2.26
CA ILE A 32 -11.54 -14.25 -2.52
C ILE A 32 -10.65 -14.28 -3.78
N GLU A 33 -10.91 -13.40 -4.73
CA GLU A 33 -10.12 -13.28 -5.96
C GLU A 33 -8.71 -12.77 -5.67
N SER A 34 -8.55 -12.02 -4.58
CA SER A 34 -7.26 -11.51 -4.10
C SER A 34 -6.41 -12.56 -3.37
N LYS A 35 -6.93 -13.78 -3.13
CA LYS A 35 -6.22 -14.85 -2.41
C LYS A 35 -4.82 -15.13 -2.97
N TYR A 36 -4.70 -15.24 -4.28
CA TYR A 36 -3.41 -15.50 -4.93
C TYR A 36 -2.40 -14.37 -4.67
N MET A 37 -2.84 -13.14 -4.72
CA MET A 37 -2.00 -11.97 -4.44
C MET A 37 -1.54 -11.98 -2.98
N LEU A 38 -2.46 -12.24 -2.05
CA LEU A 38 -2.17 -12.34 -0.61
C LEU A 38 -1.16 -13.48 -0.34
N GLU A 39 -1.42 -14.67 -0.86
CA GLU A 39 -0.52 -15.83 -0.78
C GLU A 39 0.89 -15.46 -1.23
N LYS A 40 1.01 -14.89 -2.42
CA LYS A 40 2.30 -14.55 -3.02
C LYS A 40 3.07 -13.49 -2.22
N ARG A 41 2.37 -12.49 -1.70
CA ARG A 41 2.99 -11.43 -0.90
C ARG A 41 3.41 -11.95 0.47
N LEU A 42 2.56 -12.70 1.14
CA LEU A 42 2.85 -13.23 2.47
C LEU A 42 3.90 -14.35 2.46
N ASN A 43 4.05 -15.09 1.36
CA ASN A 43 5.16 -16.04 1.21
C ASN A 43 6.54 -15.40 1.40
N LYS A 44 6.67 -14.08 1.20
CA LYS A 44 7.92 -13.36 1.47
C LYS A 44 8.24 -13.26 2.95
N ARG A 45 7.23 -13.29 3.82
CA ARG A 45 7.39 -13.19 5.28
C ARG A 45 7.72 -14.50 5.96
N LEU A 46 7.23 -15.62 5.41
CA LEU A 46 7.42 -16.94 6.03
C LEU A 46 8.90 -17.29 6.27
N PRO A 47 9.82 -17.10 5.32
CA PRO A 47 11.25 -17.38 5.54
C PRO A 47 11.87 -16.48 6.61
N ASP A 48 11.53 -15.19 6.65
CA ASP A 48 12.07 -14.23 7.61
C ASP A 48 11.69 -14.60 9.05
N LEU A 49 10.52 -15.19 9.21
CA LEU A 49 9.99 -15.65 10.50
C LEU A 49 10.30 -17.13 10.79
N HIS A 50 11.03 -17.81 9.90
CA HIS A 50 11.32 -19.24 9.98
C HIS A 50 10.07 -20.13 10.04
N LEU A 51 8.99 -19.71 9.38
CA LEU A 51 7.72 -20.42 9.32
C LEU A 51 7.60 -21.24 8.04
N SER A 52 6.79 -22.31 8.09
CA SER A 52 6.57 -23.21 6.96
C SER A 52 5.10 -23.38 6.58
N SER A 53 4.19 -22.71 7.28
CA SER A 53 2.75 -22.75 6.99
C SER A 53 2.06 -21.41 7.26
N PHE A 54 0.95 -21.17 6.57
CA PHE A 54 0.12 -19.99 6.84
C PHE A 54 -0.68 -20.13 8.12
N LYS A 55 -0.92 -21.34 8.57
CA LYS A 55 -1.52 -21.59 9.88
C LYS A 55 -0.63 -21.09 11.01
N ASP A 56 0.66 -21.43 10.98
CA ASP A 56 1.62 -20.93 11.98
C ASP A 56 1.78 -19.42 11.90
N TYR A 57 1.75 -18.87 10.67
CA TYR A 57 1.79 -17.44 10.46
C TYR A 57 0.59 -16.70 11.07
N TYR A 58 -0.62 -17.24 10.92
CA TYR A 58 -1.81 -16.71 11.57
C TYR A 58 -1.68 -16.72 13.10
N TYR A 59 -1.15 -17.80 13.67
CA TYR A 59 -0.89 -17.85 15.12
C TYR A 59 0.15 -16.83 15.55
N GLN A 60 1.19 -16.62 14.75
CA GLN A 60 2.21 -15.60 14.99
C GLN A 60 1.59 -14.19 15.02
N LEU A 61 0.79 -13.86 14.01
CA LEU A 61 0.09 -12.57 13.92
C LEU A 61 -0.85 -12.33 15.10
N ARG A 62 -1.48 -13.38 15.61
CA ARG A 62 -2.50 -13.26 16.64
C ARG A 62 -1.95 -13.23 18.06
N TYR A 63 -0.92 -14.01 18.35
CA TYR A 63 -0.49 -14.31 19.71
C TYR A 63 0.97 -13.94 20.04
N SER A 64 1.78 -13.57 19.06
CA SER A 64 3.17 -13.19 19.31
C SER A 64 3.26 -11.87 20.07
N ARG A 65 4.33 -11.73 20.87
CA ARG A 65 4.66 -10.47 21.53
C ARG A 65 5.04 -9.36 20.54
N ASN A 66 5.60 -9.72 19.40
CA ASN A 66 6.03 -8.79 18.33
C ASN A 66 4.97 -8.66 17.22
N ARG A 67 3.72 -9.00 17.51
CA ARG A 67 2.64 -8.99 16.52
C ARG A 67 2.45 -7.62 15.86
N ASP A 68 2.61 -6.54 16.62
CA ASP A 68 2.34 -5.19 16.10
C ASP A 68 3.40 -4.75 15.08
N GLU A 69 4.67 -5.15 15.28
CA GLU A 69 5.74 -4.94 14.30
C GLU A 69 5.50 -5.76 13.03
N GLU A 70 5.10 -7.02 13.19
CA GLU A 70 4.78 -7.90 12.06
C GLU A 70 3.53 -7.41 11.30
N LEU A 71 2.49 -6.97 12.01
CA LEU A 71 1.31 -6.38 11.40
C LEU A 71 1.62 -5.14 10.58
N SER A 72 2.48 -4.26 11.09
CA SER A 72 2.96 -3.10 10.34
C SER A 72 3.66 -3.53 9.05
N SER A 73 4.56 -4.51 9.14
CA SER A 73 5.27 -5.06 7.97
C SER A 73 4.32 -5.70 6.96
N VAL A 74 3.29 -6.40 7.42
CA VAL A 74 2.26 -7.01 6.57
C VAL A 74 1.43 -5.94 5.86
N ILE A 75 0.99 -4.92 6.58
CA ILE A 75 0.20 -3.82 6.00
C ILE A 75 1.00 -3.10 4.92
N ASP A 76 2.27 -2.80 5.17
CA ASP A 76 3.16 -2.20 4.17
C ASP A 76 3.32 -3.09 2.94
N LEU A 77 3.41 -4.40 3.14
CA LEU A 77 3.54 -5.38 2.06
C LEU A 77 2.25 -5.55 1.24
N LEU A 78 1.10 -5.41 1.88
CA LEU A 78 -0.21 -5.60 1.26
C LEU A 78 -0.77 -4.32 0.63
N THR A 79 -0.32 -3.15 1.07
CA THR A 79 -0.68 -1.87 0.47
C THR A 79 0.19 -1.56 -0.75
N THR A 80 -0.36 -0.80 -1.68
CA THR A 80 0.38 -0.34 -2.86
C THR A 80 1.07 0.97 -2.51
N ASN A 81 2.39 0.92 -2.28
CA ASN A 81 3.23 2.08 -2.02
C ASN A 81 3.89 2.57 -3.33
N GLU A 82 3.07 2.79 -4.35
CA GLU A 82 3.56 3.20 -5.65
C GLU A 82 3.44 4.72 -5.82
N THR A 83 4.56 5.36 -6.16
CA THR A 83 4.58 6.78 -6.55
C THR A 83 5.54 6.96 -7.73
N TYR A 84 5.17 7.80 -8.68
CA TYR A 84 5.96 8.11 -9.86
C TYR A 84 5.63 9.50 -10.38
N PHE A 85 6.55 10.06 -11.19
CA PHE A 85 6.34 11.36 -11.82
C PHE A 85 5.14 11.32 -12.76
N PHE A 86 4.40 12.43 -12.80
CA PHE A 86 3.19 12.59 -13.62
C PHE A 86 2.06 11.59 -13.32
N ARG A 87 2.07 11.01 -12.14
CA ARG A 87 0.90 10.29 -11.65
C ARG A 87 -0.29 11.24 -11.63
N GLU A 88 -1.46 10.75 -12.06
CA GLU A 88 -2.67 11.56 -12.24
C GLU A 88 -2.46 12.71 -13.26
N ASP A 89 -1.93 12.38 -14.43
CA ASP A 89 -1.65 13.32 -15.53
C ASP A 89 -2.81 14.25 -15.85
N PHE A 90 -4.02 13.78 -15.74
CA PHE A 90 -5.24 14.54 -15.95
C PHE A 90 -5.40 15.68 -14.90
N GLN A 91 -5.02 15.49 -13.63
CA GLN A 91 -5.01 16.59 -12.64
C GLN A 91 -3.95 17.63 -12.98
N LEU A 92 -2.78 17.19 -13.42
CA LEU A 92 -1.70 18.09 -13.84
C LEU A 92 -2.10 18.91 -15.06
N LYS A 93 -2.77 18.30 -16.04
CA LYS A 93 -3.30 19.00 -17.21
C LYS A 93 -4.35 20.02 -16.83
N THR A 94 -5.31 19.67 -15.98
CA THR A 94 -6.30 20.64 -15.49
C THR A 94 -5.62 21.82 -14.79
N PHE A 95 -4.59 21.55 -13.99
CA PHE A 95 -3.83 22.62 -13.34
C PHE A 95 -3.13 23.55 -14.34
N THR A 96 -2.45 23.00 -15.36
CA THR A 96 -1.69 23.78 -16.34
C THR A 96 -2.57 24.48 -17.36
N ASP A 97 -3.64 23.84 -17.82
CA ASP A 97 -4.42 24.31 -18.96
C ASP A 97 -5.62 25.17 -18.57
N GLU A 98 -6.11 25.03 -17.33
CA GLU A 98 -7.28 25.74 -16.84
C GLU A 98 -6.96 26.64 -15.65
N ILE A 99 -6.42 26.09 -14.57
CA ILE A 99 -6.25 26.81 -13.29
C ILE A 99 -5.18 27.91 -13.37
N LEU A 100 -4.00 27.58 -13.88
CA LEU A 100 -2.91 28.55 -14.01
C LEU A 100 -3.27 29.73 -14.91
N PRO A 101 -3.83 29.53 -16.12
CA PRO A 101 -4.25 30.65 -16.99
C PRO A 101 -5.30 31.54 -16.32
N GLU A 102 -6.25 30.97 -15.60
CA GLU A 102 -7.26 31.75 -14.87
C GLU A 102 -6.63 32.65 -13.77
N ILE A 103 -5.73 32.07 -12.95
CA ILE A 103 -5.02 32.82 -11.92
C ILE A 103 -4.17 33.91 -12.53
N MET A 104 -3.43 33.61 -13.60
CA MET A 104 -2.60 34.60 -14.30
C MET A 104 -3.42 35.74 -14.88
N LYS A 105 -4.60 35.43 -15.43
CA LYS A 105 -5.52 36.47 -15.94
C LYS A 105 -6.00 37.40 -14.82
N LYS A 106 -6.36 36.86 -13.67
CA LYS A 106 -6.78 37.65 -12.49
C LYS A 106 -5.65 38.53 -11.97
N LYS A 107 -4.40 38.06 -11.97
CA LYS A 107 -3.24 38.77 -11.45
C LYS A 107 -2.68 39.86 -12.39
N ARG A 108 -2.93 39.77 -13.69
CA ARG A 108 -2.50 40.79 -14.66
C ARG A 108 -3.03 42.20 -14.33
N GLY A 109 -4.20 42.31 -13.72
CA GLY A 109 -4.78 43.57 -13.31
C GLY A 109 -4.23 44.15 -12.00
N SER A 110 -3.60 43.33 -11.15
CA SER A 110 -3.11 43.74 -9.82
C SER A 110 -1.61 44.06 -9.76
N GLY A 111 -0.85 43.75 -10.82
CA GLY A 111 0.62 43.88 -10.82
C GLY A 111 1.36 42.86 -9.96
N ASP A 112 0.64 41.97 -9.28
CA ASP A 112 1.21 40.86 -8.48
C ASP A 112 1.69 39.73 -9.41
N ARG A 113 3.01 39.48 -9.38
CA ARG A 113 3.67 38.41 -10.16
C ARG A 113 4.00 37.17 -9.34
N SER A 114 3.54 37.09 -8.11
CA SER A 114 3.81 35.92 -7.25
C SER A 114 2.75 34.85 -7.42
N LEU A 115 3.17 33.57 -7.36
CA LEU A 115 2.31 32.42 -7.29
C LEU A 115 2.75 31.54 -6.11
N ARG A 116 1.81 31.19 -5.25
CA ARG A 116 2.07 30.25 -4.14
C ARG A 116 1.33 28.95 -4.42
N ILE A 117 2.06 27.85 -4.38
CA ILE A 117 1.52 26.53 -4.58
C ILE A 117 1.82 25.71 -3.32
N TRP A 118 0.81 25.05 -2.80
CA TRP A 118 0.97 24.12 -1.69
C TRP A 118 0.62 22.69 -2.16
N SER A 119 1.60 21.79 -2.11
CA SER A 119 1.38 20.36 -2.32
C SER A 119 1.05 19.70 -0.98
N ALA A 120 -0.23 19.48 -0.73
CA ALA A 120 -0.70 18.82 0.48
C ALA A 120 -0.48 17.31 0.38
N GLY A 121 0.22 16.73 1.36
CA GLY A 121 0.52 15.29 1.36
C GLY A 121 1.54 14.87 0.30
N CYS A 122 2.53 15.73 0.03
CA CYS A 122 3.63 15.39 -0.86
C CYS A 122 4.34 14.11 -0.41
N SER A 123 4.54 13.14 -1.34
CA SER A 123 5.14 11.84 -1.04
C SER A 123 6.66 11.90 -1.08
N SER A 124 7.24 11.98 -2.26
CA SER A 124 8.69 11.89 -2.46
C SER A 124 9.37 13.18 -2.90
N GLY A 125 8.71 14.25 -2.83
CA GLY A 125 9.26 15.58 -3.17
C GLY A 125 8.63 16.26 -4.34
#